data_5bff15c0fd0123ab6e85ad914824fffa
#
_entry.id   5bff15c0fd0123ab6e85ad914824fffa
#
_cell.length_a   1.000
_cell.length_b   1.000
_cell.length_c   1.000
_cell.angle_alpha   90.00
_cell.angle_beta   90.00
_cell.angle_gamma   90.00
#
_symmetry.space_group_name_H-M   'P 1'
#
loop_
_entity.id
_entity.type
_entity.pdbx_description
1 polymer ?
#
loop_
_entity_poly.entity_id
_entity_poly.type
_entity_poly.pdbx_seq_one_letter_code
_entity_poly.pdbx_strand_id
1 'polypeptide(L)'
;MNKKKMILTSLASVAILGAGFVASQPTVVRAEEAPVASQSKAEKDYDAAKKDAKNAKKAVEDAQKALDDAKAAQKKYDEDQKKTEEKAALEKAASEEMDKAVAAVQQAYLAYQQATDKAAKDAADKMIDEAKKREEEAKTKFNTVRAMVVPEPEQLAETKKKSEEAKQKAPELTKKLEEAKAKLEEAEKKATEAKQKVDAEKYALEAKIAELEYEVQRLEKEIKEIDESDSEDYLKEGLRAPLQSELDTKKAKLSKLEELSDKIDELDAEIAKLEKDVEDFKNSDGEQAEQYLVAAEKDLDAKKTELEKTEADLKKVANEPETPAPAPKPETPAPAPKPETPAPAPEAPAPAPEAP
;
A
#
# COMPACT_ATOMS: atom_id res chain seq x y z
N MET A 1 -18.23 5.25 29.37
CA MET A 1 -18.11 5.03 27.93
C MET A 1 -17.81 3.55 27.75
N ASN A 2 -18.66 2.84 27.05
CA ASN A 2 -18.66 1.38 26.99
C ASN A 2 -17.44 0.80 26.31
N LYS A 3 -16.57 0.11 27.04
CA LYS A 3 -15.44 -0.69 26.55
C LYS A 3 -15.85 -1.76 25.51
N LYS A 4 -17.15 -2.07 25.43
CA LYS A 4 -17.73 -3.04 24.49
C LYS A 4 -17.70 -2.68 23.00
N LYS A 5 -17.29 -1.46 22.63
CA LYS A 5 -17.17 -1.05 21.21
C LYS A 5 -15.75 -1.11 20.66
N MET A 6 -14.73 -1.42 21.47
CA MET A 6 -13.32 -1.37 21.05
C MET A 6 -12.81 -2.67 20.42
N ILE A 7 -13.33 -3.83 20.80
CA ILE A 7 -12.86 -5.11 20.22
C ILE A 7 -13.17 -5.21 18.72
N LEU A 8 -14.20 -4.49 18.26
CA LEU A 8 -14.69 -4.53 16.87
C LEU A 8 -13.96 -3.60 15.91
N THR A 9 -13.10 -2.69 16.38
CA THR A 9 -12.44 -1.69 15.53
C THR A 9 -10.99 -2.02 15.19
N SER A 10 -10.29 -2.82 15.98
CA SER A 10 -8.86 -3.09 15.82
C SER A 10 -8.48 -3.99 14.66
N LEU A 11 -9.39 -4.85 14.24
CA LEU A 11 -9.16 -5.73 13.10
C LEU A 11 -9.35 -5.03 11.71
N ALA A 12 -9.64 -3.71 11.67
CA ALA A 12 -10.00 -3.01 10.42
C ALA A 12 -8.85 -2.30 9.71
N SER A 13 -7.63 -2.27 10.26
CA SER A 13 -6.65 -1.25 9.88
C SER A 13 -5.45 -1.70 9.08
N VAL A 14 -5.44 -2.87 8.47
CA VAL A 14 -4.40 -3.19 7.48
C VAL A 14 -4.93 -2.97 6.07
N ALA A 15 -5.34 -1.77 5.79
CA ALA A 15 -5.43 -1.29 4.43
C ALA A 15 -4.82 0.08 4.40
N ILE A 16 -3.85 0.23 3.56
CA ILE A 16 -3.48 1.46 2.88
C ILE A 16 -1.98 1.73 2.89
N LEU A 17 -1.53 1.74 1.66
CA LEU A 17 -0.44 2.51 1.08
C LEU A 17 0.99 2.01 1.28
N GLY A 18 1.32 1.12 0.37
CA GLY A 18 2.71 1.09 -0.09
C GLY A 18 2.90 2.03 -1.25
N ALA A 19 3.56 3.13 -1.06
CA ALA A 19 4.28 3.80 -2.13
C ALA A 19 5.77 3.45 -1.96
N GLY A 20 6.33 2.84 -2.98
CA GLY A 20 7.76 2.82 -3.23
C GLY A 20 8.56 1.72 -2.55
N PHE A 21 8.78 0.61 -3.23
CA PHE A 21 9.89 -0.28 -2.93
C PHE A 21 10.77 -0.43 -4.17
N VAL A 22 11.99 0.06 -4.06
CA VAL A 22 13.09 -0.24 -4.97
C VAL A 22 13.56 -1.66 -4.64
N ALA A 23 13.59 -2.50 -5.66
CA ALA A 23 14.08 -3.86 -5.56
C ALA A 23 15.59 -3.86 -5.26
N SER A 24 15.95 -4.21 -4.03
CA SER A 24 17.27 -4.74 -3.70
C SER A 24 17.14 -6.26 -3.60
N GLN A 25 18.00 -6.96 -4.29
CA GLN A 25 18.03 -8.43 -4.31
C GLN A 25 18.27 -9.00 -2.91
N PRO A 26 17.59 -10.07 -2.50
CA PRO A 26 17.85 -10.71 -1.24
C PRO A 26 19.11 -11.57 -1.34
N THR A 27 20.12 -11.22 -0.58
CA THR A 27 21.13 -12.20 -0.15
C THR A 27 20.46 -13.16 0.81
N VAL A 28 20.35 -14.40 0.37
CA VAL A 28 19.84 -15.52 1.15
C VAL A 28 20.75 -15.75 2.34
N VAL A 29 20.32 -15.34 3.53
CA VAL A 29 20.81 -15.90 4.78
C VAL A 29 19.74 -16.85 5.29
N ARG A 30 20.05 -18.13 5.19
CA ARG A 30 19.25 -19.24 5.69
C ARG A 30 19.30 -19.20 7.22
N ALA A 31 18.30 -18.62 7.86
CA ALA A 31 18.03 -18.79 9.28
C ALA A 31 17.05 -19.94 9.44
N GLU A 32 17.38 -20.88 10.34
CA GLU A 32 16.55 -22.02 10.69
C GLU A 32 15.14 -21.59 11.07
N GLU A 33 14.17 -22.28 10.48
CA GLU A 33 12.75 -22.09 10.68
C GLU A 33 12.37 -22.38 12.13
N ALA A 34 12.15 -21.32 12.92
CA ALA A 34 11.22 -21.41 14.02
C ALA A 34 9.81 -21.58 13.43
N PRO A 35 8.92 -22.39 14.03
CA PRO A 35 7.58 -22.58 13.48
C PRO A 35 6.84 -21.25 13.49
N VAL A 36 6.72 -20.65 12.33
CA VAL A 36 5.95 -19.45 12.08
C VAL A 36 4.51 -19.76 12.45
N ALA A 37 3.96 -19.06 13.43
CA ALA A 37 2.52 -19.05 13.69
C ALA A 37 1.85 -18.71 12.36
N SER A 38 1.08 -19.65 11.81
CA SER A 38 0.70 -19.63 10.42
C SER A 38 -0.37 -18.56 10.19
N GLN A 39 -0.03 -17.52 9.42
CA GLN A 39 -1.02 -16.73 8.69
C GLN A 39 -2.05 -17.65 8.05
N SER A 40 -3.31 -17.25 8.07
CA SER A 40 -4.34 -18.02 7.36
C SER A 40 -3.98 -18.10 5.86
N LYS A 41 -4.47 -19.13 5.19
CA LYS A 41 -4.26 -19.24 3.74
C LYS A 41 -4.81 -18.01 3.02
N ALA A 42 -5.94 -17.45 3.50
CA ALA A 42 -6.56 -16.27 2.90
C ALA A 42 -5.68 -15.02 3.03
N GLU A 43 -4.99 -14.84 4.16
CA GLU A 43 -4.05 -13.74 4.35
C GLU A 43 -2.84 -13.86 3.44
N LYS A 44 -2.23 -15.04 3.33
CA LYS A 44 -1.12 -15.29 2.40
C LYS A 44 -1.50 -15.05 0.95
N ASP A 45 -2.69 -15.51 0.57
CA ASP A 45 -3.21 -15.31 -0.78
C ASP A 45 -3.49 -13.81 -1.06
N TYR A 46 -3.95 -13.06 -0.04
CA TYR A 46 -4.15 -11.62 -0.16
C TYR A 46 -2.84 -10.84 -0.28
N ASP A 47 -1.84 -11.14 0.54
CA ASP A 47 -0.52 -10.49 0.49
C ASP A 47 0.17 -10.77 -0.84
N ALA A 48 0.09 -12.01 -1.35
CA ALA A 48 0.61 -12.36 -2.66
C ALA A 48 -0.11 -11.56 -3.77
N ALA A 49 -1.45 -11.52 -3.75
CA ALA A 49 -2.24 -10.78 -4.74
C ALA A 49 -2.00 -9.27 -4.68
N LYS A 50 -1.83 -8.70 -3.49
CA LYS A 50 -1.46 -7.29 -3.28
C LYS A 50 -0.09 -6.97 -3.86
N LYS A 51 0.88 -7.86 -3.66
CA LYS A 51 2.22 -7.72 -4.24
C LYS A 51 2.19 -7.79 -5.76
N ASP A 52 1.41 -8.71 -6.32
CA ASP A 52 1.24 -8.85 -7.78
C ASP A 52 0.56 -7.61 -8.38
N ALA A 53 -0.47 -7.05 -7.74
CA ALA A 53 -1.11 -5.81 -8.16
C ALA A 53 -0.14 -4.61 -8.13
N LYS A 54 0.72 -4.52 -7.11
CA LYS A 54 1.76 -3.49 -7.02
C LYS A 54 2.79 -3.61 -8.14
N ASN A 55 3.24 -4.83 -8.43
CA ASN A 55 4.20 -5.09 -9.51
C ASN A 55 3.58 -4.77 -10.88
N ALA A 56 2.31 -5.15 -11.08
CA ALA A 56 1.58 -4.85 -12.30
C ALA A 56 1.38 -3.34 -12.49
N LYS A 57 1.08 -2.60 -11.43
CA LYS A 57 0.97 -1.13 -11.45
C LYS A 57 2.29 -0.48 -11.88
N LYS A 58 3.41 -0.92 -11.31
CA LYS A 58 4.74 -0.43 -11.71
C LYS A 58 5.03 -0.72 -13.18
N ALA A 59 4.66 -1.91 -13.66
CA ALA A 59 4.84 -2.25 -15.08
C ALA A 59 4.00 -1.34 -16.01
N VAL A 60 2.80 -0.91 -15.60
CA VAL A 60 1.99 0.07 -16.34
C VAL A 60 2.67 1.44 -16.35
N GLU A 61 3.19 1.90 -15.21
CA GLU A 61 3.89 3.18 -15.09
C GLU A 61 5.15 3.20 -15.97
N ASP A 62 5.95 2.14 -15.95
CA ASP A 62 7.16 2.00 -16.77
C ASP A 62 6.82 1.97 -18.28
N ALA A 63 5.79 1.23 -18.68
CA ALA A 63 5.34 1.16 -20.05
C ALA A 63 4.76 2.50 -20.54
N GLN A 64 4.01 3.21 -19.71
CA GLN A 64 3.48 4.53 -20.01
C GLN A 64 4.61 5.53 -20.20
N LYS A 65 5.59 5.55 -19.29
CA LYS A 65 6.76 6.42 -19.38
C LYS A 65 7.55 6.18 -20.67
N ALA A 66 7.79 4.93 -21.03
CA ALA A 66 8.49 4.60 -22.27
C ALA A 66 7.73 5.09 -23.51
N LEU A 67 6.40 5.00 -23.52
CA LEU A 67 5.58 5.53 -24.61
C LEU A 67 5.60 7.06 -24.67
N ASP A 68 5.58 7.73 -23.53
CA ASP A 68 5.62 9.19 -23.45
C ASP A 68 7.00 9.72 -23.87
N ASP A 69 8.09 9.04 -23.49
CA ASP A 69 9.45 9.35 -23.96
C ASP A 69 9.57 9.22 -25.48
N ALA A 70 8.96 8.16 -26.05
CA ALA A 70 8.92 7.98 -27.51
C ALA A 70 8.14 9.11 -28.21
N LYS A 71 6.99 9.51 -27.68
CA LYS A 71 6.20 10.64 -28.21
C LYS A 71 6.96 11.96 -28.08
N ALA A 72 7.65 12.18 -26.96
CA ALA A 72 8.48 13.37 -26.75
C ALA A 72 9.62 13.47 -27.76
N ALA A 73 10.27 12.34 -28.08
CA ALA A 73 11.31 12.29 -29.11
C ALA A 73 10.76 12.64 -30.51
N GLN A 74 9.57 12.17 -30.87
CA GLN A 74 8.90 12.54 -32.12
C GLN A 74 8.59 14.03 -32.16
N LYS A 75 7.95 14.55 -31.12
CA LYS A 75 7.57 15.95 -31.03
C LYS A 75 8.77 16.89 -31.10
N LYS A 76 9.86 16.53 -30.42
CA LYS A 76 11.10 17.31 -30.46
C LYS A 76 11.66 17.41 -31.87
N TYR A 77 11.74 16.31 -32.63
CA TYR A 77 12.17 16.34 -34.00
C TYR A 77 11.28 17.20 -34.89
N ASP A 78 9.95 17.05 -34.78
CA ASP A 78 8.98 17.84 -35.56
C ASP A 78 9.13 19.34 -35.29
N GLU A 79 9.35 19.73 -34.03
CA GLU A 79 9.61 21.15 -33.66
C GLU A 79 10.96 21.65 -34.20
N ASP A 80 12.02 20.85 -34.09
CA ASP A 80 13.35 21.19 -34.57
C ASP A 80 13.36 21.32 -36.11
N GLN A 81 12.70 20.40 -36.80
CA GLN A 81 12.55 20.46 -38.26
C GLN A 81 11.78 21.70 -38.68
N LYS A 82 10.65 22.00 -38.04
CA LYS A 82 9.83 23.18 -38.32
C LYS A 82 10.62 24.48 -38.15
N LYS A 83 11.37 24.62 -37.06
CA LYS A 83 12.24 25.79 -36.84
C LYS A 83 13.29 25.95 -37.92
N THR A 84 13.91 24.84 -38.37
CA THR A 84 14.90 24.84 -39.40
C THR A 84 14.31 25.25 -40.76
N GLU A 85 13.15 24.72 -41.13
CA GLU A 85 12.43 25.05 -42.36
C GLU A 85 11.95 26.51 -42.37
N GLU A 86 11.41 27.00 -41.24
CA GLU A 86 10.97 28.41 -41.06
C GLU A 86 12.16 29.35 -41.22
N LYS A 87 13.32 29.06 -40.60
CA LYS A 87 14.52 29.88 -40.77
C LYS A 87 14.99 29.90 -42.23
N ALA A 88 15.03 28.77 -42.90
CA ALA A 88 15.45 28.68 -44.31
C ALA A 88 14.51 29.50 -45.23
N ALA A 89 13.22 29.46 -45.01
CA ALA A 89 12.22 30.25 -45.73
C ALA A 89 12.42 31.76 -45.50
N LEU A 90 12.65 32.14 -44.23
CA LEU A 90 12.91 33.54 -43.87
C LEU A 90 14.22 34.06 -44.42
N GLU A 91 15.29 33.26 -44.39
CA GLU A 91 16.59 33.59 -44.97
C GLU A 91 16.47 33.83 -46.49
N LYS A 92 15.75 32.96 -47.21
CA LYS A 92 15.47 33.12 -48.62
C LYS A 92 14.72 34.42 -48.92
N ALA A 93 13.63 34.69 -48.18
CA ALA A 93 12.86 35.90 -48.32
C ALA A 93 13.66 37.19 -48.03
N ALA A 94 14.47 37.15 -46.95
CA ALA A 94 15.32 38.28 -46.58
C ALA A 94 16.47 38.51 -47.60
N SER A 95 17.01 37.44 -48.17
CA SER A 95 18.00 37.55 -49.28
C SER A 95 17.38 38.19 -50.51
N GLU A 96 16.19 37.76 -50.93
CA GLU A 96 15.48 38.36 -52.08
C GLU A 96 15.13 39.83 -51.82
N GLU A 97 14.76 40.20 -50.62
CA GLU A 97 14.49 41.60 -50.22
C GLU A 97 15.77 42.45 -50.28
N MET A 98 16.89 41.88 -49.81
CA MET A 98 18.21 42.49 -49.86
C MET A 98 18.69 42.76 -51.33
N ASP A 99 18.52 41.74 -52.18
CA ASP A 99 18.91 41.85 -53.61
C ASP A 99 18.08 42.93 -54.28
N LYS A 100 16.78 43.05 -54.03
CA LYS A 100 15.91 44.13 -54.53
C LYS A 100 16.32 45.52 -54.01
N ALA A 101 16.70 45.60 -52.73
CA ALA A 101 17.14 46.86 -52.13
C ALA A 101 18.46 47.34 -52.73
N VAL A 102 19.43 46.44 -52.94
CA VAL A 102 20.72 46.73 -53.62
C VAL A 102 20.47 47.17 -55.05
N ALA A 103 19.60 46.50 -55.81
CA ALA A 103 19.25 46.88 -57.15
C ALA A 103 18.60 48.28 -57.21
N ALA A 104 17.73 48.61 -56.23
CA ALA A 104 17.15 49.95 -56.15
C ALA A 104 18.17 51.06 -55.89
N VAL A 105 19.19 50.80 -55.06
CA VAL A 105 20.32 51.73 -54.85
C VAL A 105 21.09 51.95 -56.14
N GLN A 106 21.41 50.88 -56.89
CA GLN A 106 22.07 50.96 -58.15
C GLN A 106 21.30 51.80 -59.20
N GLN A 107 19.96 51.54 -59.29
CA GLN A 107 19.09 52.30 -60.20
C GLN A 107 19.02 53.75 -59.78
N ALA A 108 18.96 54.11 -58.52
CA ALA A 108 18.96 55.49 -58.07
C ALA A 108 20.25 56.24 -58.39
N TYR A 109 21.41 55.55 -58.29
CA TYR A 109 22.69 56.13 -58.75
C TYR A 109 22.73 56.31 -60.23
N LEU A 110 22.23 55.39 -61.04
CA LEU A 110 22.12 55.54 -62.48
C LEU A 110 21.27 56.72 -62.86
N ALA A 111 20.10 56.92 -62.19
CA ALA A 111 19.23 58.05 -62.34
C ALA A 111 19.96 59.39 -62.06
N TYR A 112 20.76 59.45 -60.99
CA TYR A 112 21.60 60.59 -60.67
C TYR A 112 22.61 60.91 -61.75
N GLN A 113 23.30 59.89 -62.28
CA GLN A 113 24.27 60.05 -63.34
C GLN A 113 23.66 60.57 -64.67
N GLN A 114 22.43 60.18 -64.95
CA GLN A 114 21.72 60.57 -66.16
C GLN A 114 20.99 61.93 -65.98
N ALA A 115 20.89 62.47 -64.77
CA ALA A 115 20.28 63.75 -64.52
C ALA A 115 21.03 64.91 -65.08
N THR A 116 20.40 65.73 -65.96
CA THR A 116 21.03 66.85 -66.71
C THR A 116 20.85 68.19 -66.02
N ASP A 117 19.85 68.36 -65.13
CA ASP A 117 19.57 69.62 -64.47
C ASP A 117 19.60 69.42 -62.94
N LYS A 118 19.57 70.54 -62.17
CA LYS A 118 19.68 70.51 -60.70
C LYS A 118 18.45 69.88 -60.06
N ALA A 119 17.24 70.10 -60.57
CA ALA A 119 16.05 69.58 -60.02
C ALA A 119 15.98 68.06 -60.15
N ALA A 120 16.42 67.48 -61.26
CA ALA A 120 16.55 66.06 -61.52
C ALA A 120 17.59 65.44 -60.60
N LYS A 121 18.76 66.13 -60.38
CA LYS A 121 19.77 65.67 -59.44
C LYS A 121 19.26 65.64 -57.97
N ASP A 122 18.63 66.69 -57.55
CA ASP A 122 18.04 66.80 -56.20
C ASP A 122 16.93 65.70 -55.98
N ALA A 123 16.16 65.34 -57.02
CA ALA A 123 15.22 64.24 -56.96
C ALA A 123 15.91 62.88 -56.88
N ALA A 124 16.94 62.70 -57.66
CA ALA A 124 17.76 61.44 -57.65
C ALA A 124 18.47 61.24 -56.30
N ASP A 125 19.01 62.30 -55.69
CA ASP A 125 19.63 62.26 -54.37
C ASP A 125 18.61 61.76 -53.32
N LYS A 126 17.37 62.25 -53.34
CA LYS A 126 16.32 61.72 -52.48
C LYS A 126 16.03 60.26 -52.72
N MET A 127 16.01 59.83 -53.99
CA MET A 127 15.86 58.40 -54.33
C MET A 127 16.99 57.56 -53.79
N ILE A 128 18.25 58.04 -53.84
CA ILE A 128 19.41 57.38 -53.28
C ILE A 128 19.25 57.24 -51.76
N ASP A 129 18.86 58.31 -51.07
CA ASP A 129 18.69 58.27 -49.61
C ASP A 129 17.62 57.28 -49.19
N GLU A 130 16.47 57.28 -49.87
CA GLU A 130 15.39 56.32 -49.64
C GLU A 130 15.80 54.87 -49.93
N ALA A 131 16.51 54.66 -51.05
CA ALA A 131 16.98 53.35 -51.43
C ALA A 131 18.05 52.77 -50.43
N LYS A 132 18.98 53.64 -49.97
CA LYS A 132 19.94 53.30 -48.92
C LYS A 132 19.27 52.94 -47.59
N LYS A 133 18.24 53.69 -47.24
CA LYS A 133 17.47 53.37 -46.02
C LYS A 133 16.81 52.00 -46.13
N ARG A 134 16.21 51.65 -47.29
CA ARG A 134 15.63 50.32 -47.53
C ARG A 134 16.68 49.24 -47.54
N GLU A 135 17.88 49.49 -48.10
CA GLU A 135 18.99 48.56 -48.06
C GLU A 135 19.43 48.26 -46.60
N GLU A 136 19.55 49.27 -45.74
CA GLU A 136 19.96 49.08 -44.36
C GLU A 136 18.87 48.34 -43.54
N GLU A 137 17.57 48.62 -43.82
CA GLU A 137 16.45 47.88 -43.24
C GLU A 137 16.47 46.42 -43.68
N ALA A 138 16.66 46.13 -44.96
CA ALA A 138 16.79 44.77 -45.50
C ALA A 138 17.97 44.03 -44.91
N LYS A 139 19.15 44.68 -44.81
CA LYS A 139 20.35 44.16 -44.18
C LYS A 139 20.13 43.80 -42.69
N THR A 140 19.43 44.66 -41.97
CA THR A 140 19.09 44.43 -40.58
C THR A 140 18.19 43.20 -40.44
N LYS A 141 17.17 43.08 -41.29
CA LYS A 141 16.27 41.91 -41.34
C LYS A 141 17.07 40.62 -41.65
N PHE A 142 17.90 40.66 -42.68
CA PHE A 142 18.75 39.53 -43.08
C PHE A 142 19.66 39.06 -41.94
N ASN A 143 20.33 39.99 -41.27
CA ASN A 143 21.19 39.69 -40.13
C ASN A 143 20.41 39.12 -38.94
N THR A 144 19.19 39.62 -38.68
CA THR A 144 18.32 39.13 -37.63
C THR A 144 17.90 37.68 -37.89
N VAL A 145 17.46 37.37 -39.10
CA VAL A 145 17.10 35.99 -39.48
C VAL A 145 18.33 35.06 -39.42
N ARG A 146 19.48 35.52 -39.89
CA ARG A 146 20.72 34.73 -39.84
C ARG A 146 21.16 34.43 -38.41
N ALA A 147 20.89 35.33 -37.45
CA ALA A 147 21.18 35.14 -36.03
C ALA A 147 20.18 34.22 -35.32
N MET A 148 19.07 33.81 -35.95
CA MET A 148 18.13 32.86 -35.36
C MET A 148 18.80 31.52 -35.09
N VAL A 149 18.69 31.06 -33.86
CA VAL A 149 19.25 29.79 -33.43
C VAL A 149 18.33 28.65 -33.85
N VAL A 150 18.84 27.72 -34.61
CA VAL A 150 18.22 26.44 -34.96
C VAL A 150 19.21 25.31 -34.67
N PRO A 151 18.73 24.08 -34.51
CA PRO A 151 19.63 22.94 -34.33
C PRO A 151 20.64 22.81 -35.48
N GLU A 152 21.86 22.47 -35.11
CA GLU A 152 22.87 22.14 -36.10
C GLU A 152 22.46 20.89 -36.92
N PRO A 153 22.92 20.76 -38.19
CA PRO A 153 22.52 19.64 -39.05
C PRO A 153 22.76 18.27 -38.42
N GLU A 154 23.84 18.13 -37.63
CA GLU A 154 24.17 16.88 -36.92
C GLU A 154 23.16 16.61 -35.80
N GLN A 155 22.75 17.63 -35.03
CA GLN A 155 21.74 17.54 -34.00
C GLN A 155 20.37 17.19 -34.58
N LEU A 156 20.02 17.81 -35.72
CA LEU A 156 18.78 17.50 -36.44
C LEU A 156 18.76 16.05 -36.95
N ALA A 157 19.88 15.56 -37.45
CA ALA A 157 20.03 14.18 -37.90
C ALA A 157 19.91 13.20 -36.72
N GLU A 158 20.47 13.55 -35.57
CA GLU A 158 20.36 12.74 -34.36
C GLU A 158 18.90 12.69 -33.82
N THR A 159 18.22 13.83 -33.74
CA THR A 159 16.81 13.89 -33.31
C THR A 159 15.91 13.18 -34.31
N LYS A 160 16.19 13.25 -35.62
CA LYS A 160 15.50 12.48 -36.65
C LYS A 160 15.63 10.97 -36.42
N LYS A 161 16.84 10.49 -36.18
CA LYS A 161 17.09 9.07 -35.90
C LYS A 161 16.33 8.61 -34.66
N LYS A 162 16.38 9.38 -33.57
CA LYS A 162 15.62 9.09 -32.33
C LYS A 162 14.10 9.06 -32.58
N SER A 163 13.59 9.99 -33.40
CA SER A 163 12.18 10.04 -33.80
C SER A 163 11.76 8.82 -34.61
N GLU A 164 12.60 8.39 -35.57
CA GLU A 164 12.32 7.20 -36.39
C GLU A 164 12.34 5.91 -35.55
N GLU A 165 13.32 5.76 -34.65
CA GLU A 165 13.35 4.65 -33.68
C GLU A 165 12.12 4.66 -32.76
N ALA A 166 11.70 5.83 -32.27
CA ALA A 166 10.51 5.99 -31.46
C ALA A 166 9.23 5.62 -32.22
N LYS A 167 9.10 6.02 -33.49
CA LYS A 167 7.98 5.65 -34.37
C LYS A 167 7.90 4.13 -34.58
N GLN A 168 9.04 3.47 -34.76
CA GLN A 168 9.09 2.02 -34.90
C GLN A 168 8.72 1.27 -33.61
N LYS A 169 9.12 1.79 -32.45
CA LYS A 169 8.86 1.20 -31.14
C LYS A 169 7.46 1.51 -30.58
N ALA A 170 6.83 2.61 -31.03
CA ALA A 170 5.55 3.08 -30.51
C ALA A 170 4.43 2.01 -30.52
N PRO A 171 4.21 1.23 -31.61
CA PRO A 171 3.16 0.21 -31.62
C PRO A 171 3.46 -0.94 -30.64
N GLU A 172 4.72 -1.35 -30.49
CA GLU A 172 5.12 -2.36 -29.51
C GLU A 172 4.94 -1.86 -28.07
N LEU A 173 5.32 -0.60 -27.80
CA LEU A 173 5.13 0.03 -26.50
C LEU A 173 3.65 0.18 -26.14
N THR A 174 2.81 0.54 -27.11
CA THR A 174 1.36 0.60 -26.93
C THR A 174 0.80 -0.77 -26.55
N LYS A 175 1.21 -1.82 -27.28
CA LYS A 175 0.80 -3.19 -26.96
C LYS A 175 1.26 -3.63 -25.57
N LYS A 176 2.50 -3.35 -25.19
CA LYS A 176 3.03 -3.63 -23.85
C LYS A 176 2.23 -2.90 -22.77
N LEU A 177 1.84 -1.64 -23.01
CA LEU A 177 1.01 -0.88 -22.09
C LEU A 177 -0.38 -1.50 -21.92
N GLU A 178 -1.01 -1.94 -22.99
CA GLU A 178 -2.32 -2.63 -22.94
C GLU A 178 -2.22 -3.96 -22.19
N GLU A 179 -1.19 -4.76 -22.48
CA GLU A 179 -0.92 -6.01 -21.77
C GLU A 179 -0.65 -5.78 -20.27
N ALA A 180 0.10 -4.73 -19.93
CA ALA A 180 0.36 -4.36 -18.53
C ALA A 180 -0.91 -3.91 -17.81
N LYS A 181 -1.78 -3.13 -18.47
CA LYS A 181 -3.09 -2.72 -17.93
C LYS A 181 -4.01 -3.92 -17.69
N ALA A 182 -4.07 -4.86 -18.62
CA ALA A 182 -4.87 -6.08 -18.45
C ALA A 182 -4.38 -6.93 -17.27
N LYS A 183 -3.04 -7.05 -17.10
CA LYS A 183 -2.46 -7.75 -15.94
C LYS A 183 -2.74 -7.04 -14.63
N LEU A 184 -2.72 -5.69 -14.62
CA LEU A 184 -3.09 -4.92 -13.44
C LEU A 184 -4.54 -5.16 -13.03
N GLU A 185 -5.48 -5.11 -13.99
CA GLU A 185 -6.90 -5.36 -13.74
C GLU A 185 -7.14 -6.77 -13.16
N GLU A 186 -6.48 -7.79 -13.74
CA GLU A 186 -6.55 -9.16 -13.22
C GLU A 186 -5.98 -9.28 -11.81
N ALA A 187 -4.84 -8.64 -11.54
CA ALA A 187 -4.20 -8.66 -10.23
C ALA A 187 -5.02 -7.92 -9.16
N GLU A 188 -5.62 -6.78 -9.50
CA GLU A 188 -6.52 -6.03 -8.62
C GLU A 188 -7.80 -6.83 -8.31
N LYS A 189 -8.36 -7.53 -9.30
CA LYS A 189 -9.50 -8.44 -9.09
C LYS A 189 -9.15 -9.56 -8.12
N LYS A 190 -8.00 -10.21 -8.31
CA LYS A 190 -7.51 -11.25 -7.39
C LYS A 190 -7.29 -10.72 -5.98
N ALA A 191 -6.73 -9.53 -5.84
CA ALA A 191 -6.53 -8.88 -4.55
C ALA A 191 -7.87 -8.56 -3.86
N THR A 192 -8.87 -8.12 -4.61
CA THR A 192 -10.22 -7.87 -4.10
C THR A 192 -10.90 -9.15 -3.62
N GLU A 193 -10.84 -10.23 -4.41
CA GLU A 193 -11.39 -11.53 -4.04
C GLU A 193 -10.68 -12.13 -2.80
N ALA A 194 -9.37 -12.01 -2.74
CA ALA A 194 -8.59 -12.47 -1.59
C ALA A 194 -8.91 -11.64 -0.33
N LYS A 195 -9.09 -10.32 -0.46
CA LYS A 195 -9.52 -9.45 0.63
C LYS A 195 -10.89 -9.86 1.17
N GLN A 196 -11.86 -10.17 0.30
CA GLN A 196 -13.17 -10.63 0.74
C GLN A 196 -13.10 -11.91 1.58
N LYS A 197 -12.17 -12.81 1.27
CA LYS A 197 -11.95 -14.03 2.07
C LYS A 197 -11.39 -13.70 3.46
N VAL A 198 -10.41 -12.79 3.54
CA VAL A 198 -9.86 -12.30 4.81
C VAL A 198 -10.95 -11.62 5.64
N ASP A 199 -11.75 -10.76 5.03
CA ASP A 199 -12.86 -10.08 5.70
C ASP A 199 -13.91 -11.10 6.23
N ALA A 200 -14.19 -12.18 5.47
CA ALA A 200 -15.10 -13.24 5.92
C ALA A 200 -14.54 -14.02 7.11
N GLU A 201 -13.23 -14.34 7.13
CA GLU A 201 -12.56 -14.96 8.29
C GLU A 201 -12.64 -14.05 9.52
N LYS A 202 -12.48 -12.76 9.32
CA LYS A 202 -12.57 -11.75 10.35
C LYS A 202 -13.99 -11.67 10.94
N TYR A 203 -15.02 -11.59 10.12
CA TYR A 203 -16.42 -11.62 10.60
C TYR A 203 -16.74 -12.90 11.38
N ALA A 204 -16.22 -14.05 10.92
CA ALA A 204 -16.39 -15.30 11.65
C ALA A 204 -15.72 -15.27 13.04
N LEU A 205 -14.57 -14.60 13.16
CA LEU A 205 -13.87 -14.41 14.44
C LEU A 205 -14.65 -13.47 15.37
N GLU A 206 -15.13 -12.35 14.84
CA GLU A 206 -15.97 -11.39 15.59
C GLU A 206 -17.25 -12.05 16.11
N ALA A 207 -17.89 -12.90 15.28
CA ALA A 207 -19.07 -13.64 15.69
C ALA A 207 -18.77 -14.59 16.88
N LYS A 208 -17.63 -15.27 16.88
CA LYS A 208 -17.22 -16.14 18.01
C LYS A 208 -16.95 -15.37 19.29
N ILE A 209 -16.34 -14.19 19.19
CA ILE A 209 -16.11 -13.32 20.35
C ILE A 209 -17.46 -12.85 20.91
N ALA A 210 -18.38 -12.43 20.05
CA ALA A 210 -19.72 -12.01 20.47
C ALA A 210 -20.53 -13.16 21.11
N GLU A 211 -20.39 -14.38 20.58
CA GLU A 211 -20.99 -15.57 21.18
C GLU A 211 -20.43 -15.83 22.58
N LEU A 212 -19.12 -15.75 22.77
CA LEU A 212 -18.45 -15.89 24.05
C LEU A 212 -18.90 -14.81 25.06
N GLU A 213 -19.03 -13.56 24.63
CA GLU A 213 -19.57 -12.47 25.46
C GLU A 213 -21.01 -12.75 25.91
N TYR A 214 -21.84 -13.22 25.00
CA TYR A 214 -23.24 -13.58 25.30
C TYR A 214 -23.31 -14.72 26.33
N GLU A 215 -22.48 -15.75 26.16
CA GLU A 215 -22.43 -16.87 27.09
C GLU A 215 -21.96 -16.44 28.49
N VAL A 216 -20.96 -15.56 28.58
CA VAL A 216 -20.53 -14.97 29.86
C VAL A 216 -21.69 -14.24 30.55
N GLN A 217 -22.43 -13.41 29.80
CA GLN A 217 -23.57 -12.67 30.34
C GLN A 217 -24.71 -13.61 30.78
N ARG A 218 -24.93 -14.70 30.02
CA ARG A 218 -25.94 -15.72 30.38
C ARG A 218 -25.57 -16.41 31.68
N LEU A 219 -24.33 -16.89 31.82
CA LEU A 219 -23.85 -17.56 33.02
C LEU A 219 -23.86 -16.63 34.24
N GLU A 220 -23.48 -15.37 34.10
CA GLU A 220 -23.58 -14.37 35.17
C GLU A 220 -25.03 -14.20 35.65
N LYS A 221 -25.98 -14.20 34.73
CA LYS A 221 -27.40 -14.08 35.04
C LYS A 221 -27.93 -15.35 35.76
N GLU A 222 -27.58 -16.53 35.24
CA GLU A 222 -27.99 -17.82 35.84
C GLU A 222 -27.44 -17.97 37.26
N ILE A 223 -26.15 -17.63 37.49
CA ILE A 223 -25.56 -17.64 38.83
C ILE A 223 -26.29 -16.67 39.77
N LYS A 224 -26.60 -15.47 39.29
CA LYS A 224 -27.34 -14.48 40.07
C LYS A 224 -28.76 -14.98 40.43
N GLU A 225 -29.47 -15.62 39.52
CA GLU A 225 -30.79 -16.19 39.75
C GLU A 225 -30.75 -17.33 40.80
N ILE A 226 -29.67 -18.14 40.80
CA ILE A 226 -29.43 -19.15 41.83
C ILE A 226 -29.18 -18.49 43.18
N ASP A 227 -28.34 -17.49 43.26
CA ASP A 227 -28.02 -16.76 44.50
C ASP A 227 -29.24 -16.08 45.11
N GLU A 228 -30.15 -15.55 44.28
CA GLU A 228 -31.39 -14.87 44.68
C GLU A 228 -32.57 -15.85 44.96
N SER A 229 -32.42 -17.15 44.65
CA SER A 229 -33.48 -18.15 44.88
C SER A 229 -33.69 -18.42 46.37
N ASP A 230 -34.88 -18.91 46.75
CA ASP A 230 -35.21 -19.34 48.13
C ASP A 230 -34.74 -20.76 48.48
N SER A 231 -33.83 -21.33 47.66
CA SER A 231 -33.30 -22.69 47.87
C SER A 231 -32.32 -22.74 49.05
N GLU A 232 -32.16 -23.94 49.63
CA GLU A 232 -31.18 -24.16 50.70
C GLU A 232 -29.74 -23.97 50.23
N ASP A 233 -28.86 -23.42 51.09
CA ASP A 233 -27.50 -23.00 50.73
C ASP A 233 -26.65 -24.10 50.06
N TYR A 234 -26.81 -25.37 50.55
CA TYR A 234 -26.06 -26.50 49.96
C TYR A 234 -26.51 -26.84 48.52
N LEU A 235 -27.80 -26.60 48.20
CA LEU A 235 -28.32 -26.78 46.84
C LEU A 235 -27.84 -25.65 45.93
N LYS A 236 -27.82 -24.42 46.42
CA LYS A 236 -27.26 -23.27 45.70
C LYS A 236 -25.80 -23.50 45.34
N GLU A 237 -25.00 -23.93 46.33
CA GLU A 237 -23.57 -24.20 46.10
C GLU A 237 -23.35 -25.31 45.08
N GLY A 238 -24.11 -26.39 45.13
CA GLY A 238 -24.03 -27.49 44.17
C GLY A 238 -24.40 -27.09 42.75
N LEU A 239 -25.34 -26.19 42.55
CA LEU A 239 -25.72 -25.66 41.23
C LEU A 239 -24.78 -24.57 40.72
N ARG A 240 -24.29 -23.72 41.62
CA ARG A 240 -23.41 -22.59 41.31
C ARG A 240 -22.02 -22.99 40.94
N ALA A 241 -21.40 -23.97 41.63
CA ALA A 241 -20.00 -24.34 41.48
C ALA A 241 -19.62 -24.70 40.02
N PRO A 242 -20.37 -25.54 39.27
CA PRO A 242 -20.06 -25.83 37.89
C PRO A 242 -20.22 -24.61 36.98
N LEU A 243 -21.28 -23.80 37.18
CA LEU A 243 -21.51 -22.59 36.39
C LEU A 243 -20.43 -21.53 36.63
N GLN A 244 -19.98 -21.38 37.88
CA GLN A 244 -18.89 -20.47 38.23
C GLN A 244 -17.57 -20.89 37.58
N SER A 245 -17.25 -22.20 37.57
CA SER A 245 -16.07 -22.71 36.93
C SER A 245 -16.07 -22.46 35.39
N GLU A 246 -17.24 -22.65 34.77
CA GLU A 246 -17.43 -22.35 33.34
C GLU A 246 -17.32 -20.86 33.08
N LEU A 247 -17.95 -20.01 33.90
CA LEU A 247 -17.87 -18.56 33.82
C LEU A 247 -16.43 -18.05 33.92
N ASP A 248 -15.66 -18.55 34.89
CA ASP A 248 -14.26 -18.15 35.11
C ASP A 248 -13.38 -18.55 33.91
N THR A 249 -13.63 -19.71 33.32
CA THR A 249 -12.94 -20.17 32.13
C THR A 249 -13.24 -19.25 30.93
N LYS A 250 -14.52 -18.93 30.68
CA LYS A 250 -14.94 -18.05 29.59
C LYS A 250 -14.45 -16.62 29.78
N LYS A 251 -14.50 -16.09 31.03
CA LYS A 251 -13.94 -14.77 31.33
C LYS A 251 -12.44 -14.70 31.13
N ALA A 252 -11.69 -15.73 31.54
CA ALA A 252 -10.25 -15.79 31.30
C ALA A 252 -9.92 -15.80 29.81
N LYS A 253 -10.71 -16.55 29.02
CA LYS A 253 -10.56 -16.55 27.53
C LYS A 253 -10.88 -15.19 26.94
N LEU A 254 -11.96 -14.54 27.37
CA LEU A 254 -12.37 -13.21 26.91
C LEU A 254 -11.32 -12.15 27.25
N SER A 255 -10.80 -12.14 28.49
CA SER A 255 -9.72 -11.22 28.91
C SER A 255 -8.46 -11.37 28.07
N LYS A 256 -8.09 -12.61 27.75
CA LYS A 256 -6.93 -12.86 26.88
C LYS A 256 -7.15 -12.38 25.45
N LEU A 257 -8.36 -12.48 24.91
CA LEU A 257 -8.72 -11.93 23.60
C LEU A 257 -8.67 -10.39 23.61
N GLU A 258 -9.14 -9.75 24.70
CA GLU A 258 -9.04 -8.30 24.89
C GLU A 258 -7.58 -7.84 24.96
N GLU A 259 -6.73 -8.51 25.74
CA GLU A 259 -5.29 -8.20 25.82
C GLU A 259 -4.58 -8.30 24.47
N LEU A 260 -4.89 -9.34 23.68
CA LEU A 260 -4.34 -9.51 22.35
C LEU A 260 -4.85 -8.44 21.37
N SER A 261 -6.11 -8.05 21.48
CA SER A 261 -6.69 -6.96 20.68
C SER A 261 -6.05 -5.62 20.99
N ASP A 262 -5.88 -5.28 22.27
CA ASP A 262 -5.22 -4.04 22.70
C ASP A 262 -3.76 -3.98 22.16
N LYS A 263 -3.05 -5.12 22.21
CA LYS A 263 -1.70 -5.23 21.69
C LYS A 263 -1.64 -5.05 20.15
N ILE A 264 -2.64 -5.53 19.43
CA ILE A 264 -2.76 -5.31 17.98
C ILE A 264 -2.92 -3.82 17.70
N ASP A 265 -3.80 -3.12 18.43
CA ASP A 265 -3.99 -1.67 18.27
C ASP A 265 -2.72 -0.87 18.54
N GLU A 266 -1.94 -1.25 19.55
CA GLU A 266 -0.63 -0.63 19.82
C GLU A 266 0.36 -0.84 18.68
N LEU A 267 0.45 -2.07 18.17
CA LEU A 267 1.36 -2.42 17.06
C LEU A 267 0.96 -1.71 15.76
N ASP A 268 -0.34 -1.59 15.47
CA ASP A 268 -0.84 -0.84 14.30
C ASP A 268 -0.46 0.64 14.38
N ALA A 269 -0.57 1.25 15.57
CA ALA A 269 -0.16 2.63 15.78
C ALA A 269 1.36 2.84 15.61
N GLU A 270 2.18 1.91 16.11
CA GLU A 270 3.64 1.95 15.93
C GLU A 270 4.04 1.75 14.46
N ILE A 271 3.41 0.80 13.77
CA ILE A 271 3.62 0.56 12.33
C ILE A 271 3.28 1.80 11.51
N ALA A 272 2.13 2.43 11.76
CA ALA A 272 1.72 3.65 11.07
C ALA A 272 2.73 4.80 11.25
N LYS A 273 3.32 4.92 12.45
CA LYS A 273 4.37 5.90 12.72
C LYS A 273 5.65 5.58 11.95
N LEU A 274 6.10 4.32 11.98
CA LEU A 274 7.31 3.89 11.27
C LEU A 274 7.15 3.99 9.75
N GLU A 275 5.98 3.71 9.20
CA GLU A 275 5.69 3.90 7.77
C GLU A 275 5.83 5.36 7.34
N LYS A 276 5.38 6.29 8.19
CA LYS A 276 5.57 7.72 7.97
C LYS A 276 7.05 8.12 8.06
N ASP A 277 7.78 7.63 9.07
CA ASP A 277 9.20 7.91 9.23
C ASP A 277 10.00 7.39 8.01
N VAL A 278 9.68 6.20 7.51
CA VAL A 278 10.27 5.63 6.27
C VAL A 278 9.98 6.52 5.05
N GLU A 279 8.77 7.05 4.92
CA GLU A 279 8.41 7.96 3.83
C GLU A 279 9.15 9.30 3.94
N ASP A 280 9.24 9.87 5.15
CA ASP A 280 9.94 11.11 5.42
C ASP A 280 11.45 10.97 5.13
N PHE A 281 12.09 9.87 5.52
CA PHE A 281 13.50 9.60 5.22
C PHE A 281 13.76 9.36 3.73
N LYS A 282 12.85 8.70 3.00
CA LYS A 282 12.95 8.53 1.53
C LYS A 282 12.91 9.84 0.77
N ASN A 283 12.23 10.84 1.32
CA ASN A 283 12.10 12.17 0.72
C ASN A 283 13.18 13.16 1.20
N SER A 284 14.10 12.73 2.08
CA SER A 284 15.18 13.56 2.62
C SER A 284 16.49 13.32 1.87
N ASP A 285 17.11 14.40 1.37
CA ASP A 285 18.42 14.38 0.75
C ASP A 285 19.52 14.53 1.82
N GLY A 286 20.18 13.44 2.21
CA GLY A 286 21.30 13.49 3.14
C GLY A 286 21.91 12.11 3.43
N GLU A 287 23.23 12.10 3.60
CA GLU A 287 24.01 10.89 3.88
C GLU A 287 23.59 10.17 5.18
N GLN A 288 23.03 10.93 6.14
CA GLN A 288 22.47 10.38 7.37
C GLN A 288 21.04 9.83 7.20
N ALA A 289 20.26 10.36 6.23
CA ALA A 289 18.91 9.91 5.98
C ALA A 289 18.88 8.44 5.53
N GLU A 290 19.87 7.98 4.76
CA GLU A 290 19.98 6.60 4.30
C GLU A 290 20.19 5.61 5.47
N GLN A 291 20.99 5.98 6.47
CA GLN A 291 21.21 5.15 7.67
C GLN A 291 19.94 5.04 8.53
N TYR A 292 19.22 6.17 8.70
CA TYR A 292 17.95 6.19 9.43
C TYR A 292 16.85 5.43 8.67
N LEU A 293 16.84 5.52 7.35
CA LEU A 293 15.92 4.77 6.50
C LEU A 293 16.07 3.25 6.69
N VAL A 294 17.30 2.75 6.62
CA VAL A 294 17.58 1.31 6.81
C VAL A 294 17.17 0.84 8.20
N ALA A 295 17.42 1.66 9.23
CA ALA A 295 17.00 1.34 10.60
C ALA A 295 15.47 1.32 10.73
N ALA A 296 14.79 2.34 10.20
CA ALA A 296 13.34 2.44 10.24
C ALA A 296 12.64 1.31 9.44
N GLU A 297 13.18 0.93 8.29
CA GLU A 297 12.68 -0.21 7.50
C GLU A 297 12.82 -1.54 8.27
N LYS A 298 13.95 -1.74 8.95
CA LYS A 298 14.18 -2.94 9.78
C LYS A 298 13.22 -3.00 10.97
N ASP A 299 13.00 -1.87 11.65
CA ASP A 299 12.08 -1.79 12.78
C ASP A 299 10.63 -1.98 12.32
N LEU A 300 10.27 -1.44 11.16
CA LEU A 300 8.97 -1.64 10.52
C LEU A 300 8.70 -3.13 10.20
N ASP A 301 9.67 -3.82 9.63
CA ASP A 301 9.55 -5.27 9.33
C ASP A 301 9.43 -6.09 10.62
N ALA A 302 10.17 -5.75 11.67
CA ALA A 302 10.09 -6.41 12.97
C ALA A 302 8.70 -6.22 13.61
N LYS A 303 8.15 -5.00 13.56
CA LYS A 303 6.81 -4.71 14.10
C LYS A 303 5.70 -5.37 13.30
N LYS A 304 5.80 -5.43 11.98
CA LYS A 304 4.86 -6.18 11.13
C LYS A 304 4.88 -7.67 11.45
N THR A 305 6.06 -8.25 11.68
CA THR A 305 6.19 -9.66 12.08
C THR A 305 5.55 -9.91 13.47
N GLU A 306 5.73 -8.97 14.41
CA GLU A 306 5.11 -9.06 15.74
C GLU A 306 3.58 -8.95 15.65
N LEU A 307 3.06 -8.07 14.80
CA LEU A 307 1.63 -7.92 14.52
C LEU A 307 1.04 -9.23 14.00
N GLU A 308 1.63 -9.80 12.95
CA GLU A 308 1.19 -11.08 12.36
C GLU A 308 1.13 -12.20 13.40
N LYS A 309 2.13 -12.27 14.27
CA LYS A 309 2.16 -13.26 15.36
C LYS A 309 1.03 -13.02 16.36
N THR A 310 0.78 -11.77 16.75
CA THR A 310 -0.26 -11.42 17.72
C THR A 310 -1.66 -11.70 17.16
N GLU A 311 -1.90 -11.41 15.87
CA GLU A 311 -3.14 -11.76 15.18
C GLU A 311 -3.36 -13.28 15.09
N ALA A 312 -2.30 -14.05 14.83
CA ALA A 312 -2.37 -15.51 14.83
C ALA A 312 -2.68 -16.08 16.21
N ASP A 313 -2.09 -15.51 17.28
CA ASP A 313 -2.39 -15.87 18.65
C ASP A 313 -3.84 -15.54 19.02
N LEU A 314 -4.37 -14.39 18.58
CA LEU A 314 -5.78 -14.02 18.76
C LEU A 314 -6.71 -15.05 18.10
N LYS A 315 -6.45 -15.40 16.85
CA LYS A 315 -7.21 -16.43 16.11
C LYS A 315 -7.14 -17.79 16.79
N LYS A 316 -5.97 -18.17 17.30
CA LYS A 316 -5.76 -19.42 18.03
C LYS A 316 -6.60 -19.46 19.29
N VAL A 317 -6.54 -18.43 20.13
CA VAL A 317 -7.31 -18.34 21.39
C VAL A 317 -8.82 -18.36 21.11
N ALA A 318 -9.28 -17.62 20.11
CA ALA A 318 -10.70 -17.60 19.73
C ALA A 318 -11.22 -18.96 19.24
N ASN A 319 -10.37 -19.75 18.58
CA ASN A 319 -10.73 -21.07 18.03
C ASN A 319 -10.39 -22.24 18.97
N GLU A 320 -9.75 -21.97 20.12
CA GLU A 320 -9.39 -23.03 21.08
C GLU A 320 -10.69 -23.63 21.66
N PRO A 321 -10.87 -24.97 21.53
CA PRO A 321 -12.05 -25.61 22.11
C PRO A 321 -12.05 -25.40 23.62
N GLU A 322 -13.21 -25.11 24.18
CA GLU A 322 -13.37 -25.05 25.63
C GLU A 322 -13.12 -26.43 26.21
N THR A 323 -12.06 -26.59 26.98
CA THR A 323 -11.87 -27.82 27.76
C THR A 323 -13.01 -27.86 28.79
N PRO A 324 -13.83 -28.89 28.80
CA PRO A 324 -14.81 -29.04 29.85
C PRO A 324 -14.10 -28.91 31.20
N ALA A 325 -14.68 -28.13 32.13
CA ALA A 325 -14.15 -28.06 33.47
C ALA A 325 -13.91 -29.49 33.99
N PRO A 326 -12.74 -29.81 34.60
CA PRO A 326 -12.49 -31.14 35.11
C PRO A 326 -13.68 -31.52 36.02
N ALA A 327 -14.35 -32.60 35.65
CA ALA A 327 -15.46 -33.12 36.45
C ALA A 327 -15.03 -33.14 37.92
N PRO A 328 -15.87 -32.67 38.87
CA PRO A 328 -15.53 -32.65 40.26
C PRO A 328 -15.05 -34.05 40.61
N LYS A 329 -13.83 -34.15 41.15
CA LYS A 329 -13.24 -35.40 41.58
C LYS A 329 -14.27 -36.07 42.47
N PRO A 330 -14.66 -37.32 42.19
CA PRO A 330 -15.63 -37.97 43.09
C PRO A 330 -15.08 -37.86 44.50
N GLU A 331 -15.83 -37.21 45.38
CA GLU A 331 -15.50 -37.24 46.82
C GLU A 331 -15.36 -38.72 47.20
N THR A 332 -14.19 -39.07 47.72
CA THR A 332 -13.97 -40.40 48.30
C THR A 332 -15.10 -40.63 49.29
N PRO A 333 -15.90 -41.69 49.11
CA PRO A 333 -16.99 -41.95 50.05
C PRO A 333 -16.42 -41.94 51.48
N ALA A 334 -17.08 -41.23 52.37
CA ALA A 334 -16.74 -41.24 53.79
C ALA A 334 -16.55 -42.69 54.22
N PRO A 335 -15.50 -43.04 55.01
CA PRO A 335 -15.27 -44.38 55.43
C PRO A 335 -16.54 -44.90 56.14
N ALA A 336 -17.06 -46.02 55.65
CA ALA A 336 -18.21 -46.67 56.18
C ALA A 336 -18.04 -46.86 57.75
N PRO A 337 -19.07 -46.60 58.53
CA PRO A 337 -18.96 -46.80 59.96
C PRO A 337 -18.56 -48.24 60.25
N LYS A 338 -17.51 -48.37 61.07
CA LYS A 338 -16.98 -49.66 61.56
C LYS A 338 -18.16 -50.51 62.11
N PRO A 339 -18.26 -51.76 61.70
CA PRO A 339 -19.32 -52.62 62.26
C PRO A 339 -19.16 -52.69 63.76
N GLU A 340 -20.22 -52.33 64.47
CA GLU A 340 -20.29 -52.56 65.90
C GLU A 340 -20.17 -54.06 66.18
N THR A 341 -19.27 -54.42 67.07
CA THR A 341 -19.09 -55.78 67.60
C THR A 341 -20.47 -56.28 68.16
N PRO A 342 -20.90 -57.46 67.75
CA PRO A 342 -22.16 -58.03 68.30
C PRO A 342 -22.09 -58.16 69.80
N ALA A 343 -23.15 -57.76 70.53
CA ALA A 343 -23.33 -58.00 71.96
C ALA A 343 -23.26 -59.49 72.28
N PRO A 344 -22.67 -59.89 73.39
CA PRO A 344 -22.58 -61.29 73.75
C PRO A 344 -24.00 -61.90 73.93
N ALA A 345 -24.13 -63.15 73.40
CA ALA A 345 -25.37 -63.93 73.51
C ALA A 345 -25.82 -64.16 74.98
N PRO A 346 -27.10 -64.14 75.26
CA PRO A 346 -27.58 -64.46 76.59
C PRO A 346 -27.29 -65.92 77.01
N GLU A 347 -26.79 -66.14 78.27
CA GLU A 347 -26.52 -67.42 78.88
C GLU A 347 -27.73 -68.33 78.82
N ALA A 348 -27.47 -69.61 78.53
CA ALA A 348 -28.46 -70.66 78.53
C ALA A 348 -29.00 -70.89 80.00
N PRO A 349 -30.32 -71.15 80.18
CA PRO A 349 -30.86 -71.42 81.47
C PRO A 349 -30.36 -72.75 82.10
N ALA A 350 -30.07 -72.72 83.41
CA ALA A 350 -29.62 -73.85 84.20
C ALA A 350 -30.68 -75.00 84.21
N PRO A 351 -30.19 -76.29 84.26
CA PRO A 351 -31.13 -77.42 84.27
C PRO A 351 -31.92 -77.50 85.58
N ALA A 352 -33.19 -77.86 85.44
CA ALA A 352 -34.09 -78.07 86.55
C ALA A 352 -33.73 -79.25 87.42
N PRO A 353 -33.95 -79.22 88.74
CA PRO A 353 -33.64 -80.36 89.68
C PRO A 353 -34.65 -81.49 89.47
N GLU A 354 -34.12 -82.76 89.47
CA GLU A 354 -34.92 -83.99 89.58
C GLU A 354 -35.61 -84.02 90.90
N ALA A 355 -36.85 -84.45 90.94
CA ALA A 355 -37.66 -84.72 92.10
C ALA A 355 -37.74 -86.26 92.29
N PRO A 356 -37.95 -86.77 93.54
CA PRO A 356 -37.66 -88.11 94.08
C PRO A 356 -38.45 -89.21 93.47
#